data_ed7d832dff2280e13c16f5572ac4d0b6
#
_entry.id   ed7d832dff2280e13c16f5572ac4d0b6
#
_cell.length_a   1.000
_cell.length_b   1.000
_cell.length_c   1.000
_cell.angle_alpha   90.00
_cell.angle_beta   90.00
_cell.angle_gamma   90.00
#
_symmetry.space_group_name_H-M   'P 1'
#
loop_
_entity.id
_entity.type
_entity.pdbx_description
1 polymer ?
#
loop_
_entity_poly.entity_id
_entity_poly.type
_entity_poly.pdbx_seq_one_letter_code
_entity_poly.pdbx_strand_id
1 'polypeptide(L)'
;MAENRYVGDYPVIGIRPTIDGRRGYLKVRESLEEQTMNMAKSAAKLFTENLRYSNGEPVKVIIADTTIGRVGEAAACADKFRKAGVDITLTVTPCWCYGAETMDMDPKTIKGVWGFNGTERPGAVYLASVLATHAQKGLPAFGIYGHDVQDMDETEIPEDVAEKLLRFGRAAVAVATMRGKSYLQIGSICMGIGGSIIDPAFIEEYLGMRVE
;
A
#
# COMPACT_ATOMS: atom_id res chain seq x y z
N MET A 1 6.72 -19.17 17.62
CA MET A 1 7.75 -18.19 18.05
C MET A 1 7.76 -17.11 17.02
N ALA A 2 7.71 -15.84 17.40
CA ALA A 2 7.93 -14.75 16.44
C ALA A 2 9.39 -14.92 15.96
N GLU A 3 9.55 -15.20 14.67
CA GLU A 3 10.86 -15.21 14.07
C GLU A 3 11.51 -13.85 14.25
N ASN A 4 12.79 -13.84 14.54
CA ASN A 4 13.50 -12.61 14.82
C ASN A 4 13.54 -11.74 13.55
N ARG A 5 12.80 -10.65 13.53
CA ARG A 5 12.69 -9.75 12.38
C ARG A 5 14.02 -9.20 11.85
N TYR A 6 15.07 -9.32 12.62
CA TYR A 6 16.41 -8.84 12.24
C TYR A 6 17.19 -9.80 11.34
N VAL A 7 16.72 -11.03 11.19
CA VAL A 7 17.40 -12.04 10.36
C VAL A 7 16.37 -12.77 9.51
N GLY A 8 16.13 -12.27 8.29
CA GLY A 8 15.32 -12.97 7.29
C GLY A 8 13.85 -12.59 7.22
N ASP A 9 13.36 -11.69 8.08
CA ASP A 9 12.00 -11.17 7.94
C ASP A 9 11.92 -10.16 6.80
N TYR A 10 11.12 -10.50 5.83
CA TYR A 10 10.85 -9.64 4.70
C TYR A 10 9.48 -8.97 4.82
N PRO A 11 9.32 -7.71 4.36
CA PRO A 11 8.07 -6.98 4.48
C PRO A 11 6.95 -7.65 3.69
N VAL A 12 5.74 -7.61 4.23
CA VAL A 12 4.53 -8.17 3.62
C VAL A 12 3.67 -7.05 3.04
N ILE A 13 3.19 -7.25 1.82
CA ILE A 13 2.22 -6.34 1.18
C ILE A 13 0.81 -6.85 1.47
N GLY A 14 -0.04 -5.98 2.02
CA GLY A 14 -1.47 -6.21 2.20
C GLY A 14 -2.30 -5.43 1.20
N ILE A 15 -3.23 -6.08 0.50
CA ILE A 15 -4.12 -5.42 -0.44
C ILE A 15 -5.51 -5.27 0.17
N ARG A 16 -6.02 -4.03 0.17
CA ARG A 16 -7.30 -3.61 0.73
C ARG A 16 -8.28 -3.29 -0.40
N PRO A 17 -9.16 -4.21 -0.80
CA PRO A 17 -10.20 -3.95 -1.78
C PRO A 17 -11.32 -3.11 -1.15
N THR A 18 -11.37 -1.81 -1.43
CA THR A 18 -12.42 -0.93 -0.90
C THR A 18 -13.56 -0.76 -1.90
N ILE A 19 -14.78 -0.67 -1.38
CA ILE A 19 -15.99 -0.67 -2.19
C ILE A 19 -17.02 0.29 -1.60
N ASP A 20 -17.95 0.75 -2.43
CA ASP A 20 -19.16 1.43 -1.94
C ASP A 20 -19.99 0.47 -1.09
N GLY A 21 -20.08 0.74 0.21
CA GLY A 21 -20.76 -0.12 1.17
C GLY A 21 -22.31 -0.06 1.13
N ARG A 22 -22.88 0.76 0.25
CA ARG A 22 -24.34 0.93 0.16
C ARG A 22 -25.01 -0.31 -0.43
N ARG A 23 -25.94 -0.85 0.33
CA ARG A 23 -26.84 -1.92 -0.09
C ARG A 23 -28.25 -1.35 -0.28
N GLY A 24 -29.11 -2.07 -0.90
CA GLY A 24 -30.50 -1.70 -1.08
C GLY A 24 -30.99 -1.98 -2.50
N TYR A 25 -32.08 -1.33 -2.89
CA TYR A 25 -32.69 -1.59 -4.20
C TYR A 25 -31.79 -1.29 -5.40
N LEU A 26 -30.83 -0.38 -5.24
CA LEU A 26 -29.87 -0.04 -6.29
C LEU A 26 -28.75 -1.08 -6.46
N LYS A 27 -28.57 -2.00 -5.51
CA LYS A 27 -27.54 -3.05 -5.53
C LYS A 27 -26.14 -2.56 -5.92
N VAL A 28 -25.77 -1.38 -5.46
CA VAL A 28 -24.50 -0.72 -5.85
C VAL A 28 -23.31 -1.58 -5.45
N ARG A 29 -23.30 -2.04 -4.21
CA ARG A 29 -22.22 -2.90 -3.72
C ARG A 29 -22.13 -4.20 -4.52
N GLU A 30 -23.26 -4.88 -4.66
CA GLU A 30 -23.32 -6.18 -5.32
C GLU A 30 -22.83 -6.12 -6.78
N SER A 31 -23.07 -5.00 -7.46
CA SER A 31 -22.60 -4.81 -8.85
C SER A 31 -21.10 -4.53 -8.98
N LEU A 32 -20.41 -4.25 -7.89
CA LEU A 32 -18.99 -3.90 -7.87
C LEU A 32 -18.11 -4.93 -7.16
N GLU A 33 -18.70 -5.88 -6.46
CA GLU A 33 -17.99 -6.83 -5.60
C GLU A 33 -16.91 -7.60 -6.38
N GLU A 34 -17.30 -8.13 -7.54
CA GLU A 34 -16.40 -8.90 -8.40
C GLU A 34 -15.26 -8.05 -8.97
N GLN A 35 -15.57 -6.88 -9.53
CA GLN A 35 -14.56 -5.97 -10.05
C GLN A 35 -13.55 -5.57 -8.98
N THR A 36 -14.03 -5.19 -7.79
CA THR A 36 -13.18 -4.77 -6.68
C THR A 36 -12.20 -5.88 -6.26
N MET A 37 -12.72 -7.10 -6.13
CA MET A 37 -11.88 -8.24 -5.74
C MET A 37 -10.92 -8.65 -6.87
N ASN A 38 -11.33 -8.53 -8.12
CA ASN A 38 -10.46 -8.82 -9.27
C ASN A 38 -9.32 -7.81 -9.38
N MET A 39 -9.56 -6.52 -9.14
CA MET A 39 -8.48 -5.53 -9.04
C MET A 39 -7.44 -5.93 -7.98
N ALA A 40 -7.90 -6.34 -6.79
CA ALA A 40 -7.01 -6.78 -5.72
C ALA A 40 -6.19 -8.02 -6.11
N LYS A 41 -6.82 -9.01 -6.75
CA LYS A 41 -6.15 -10.22 -7.23
C LYS A 41 -5.14 -9.92 -8.33
N SER A 42 -5.49 -9.06 -9.28
CA SER A 42 -4.60 -8.65 -10.38
C SER A 42 -3.37 -7.90 -9.85
N ALA A 43 -3.56 -6.99 -8.88
CA ALA A 43 -2.44 -6.32 -8.22
C ALA A 43 -1.57 -7.30 -7.42
N ALA A 44 -2.16 -8.25 -6.71
CA ALA A 44 -1.42 -9.28 -5.99
C ALA A 44 -0.57 -10.14 -6.93
N LYS A 45 -1.14 -10.55 -8.05
CA LYS A 45 -0.45 -11.31 -9.10
C LYS A 45 0.71 -10.49 -9.66
N LEU A 46 0.46 -9.22 -10.05
CA LEU A 46 1.48 -8.32 -10.57
C LEU A 46 2.68 -8.20 -9.62
N PHE A 47 2.44 -8.00 -8.33
CA PHE A 47 3.50 -7.90 -7.33
C PHE A 47 4.26 -9.22 -7.15
N THR A 48 3.55 -10.32 -6.99
CA THR A 48 4.16 -11.64 -6.77
C THR A 48 5.01 -12.09 -7.96
N GLU A 49 4.59 -11.79 -9.18
CA GLU A 49 5.31 -12.17 -10.40
C GLU A 49 6.55 -11.29 -10.64
N ASN A 50 6.51 -10.01 -10.27
CA ASN A 50 7.51 -9.02 -10.69
C ASN A 50 8.39 -8.45 -9.57
N LEU A 51 8.01 -8.62 -8.29
CA LEU A 51 8.79 -8.14 -7.17
C LEU A 51 9.52 -9.29 -6.47
N ARG A 52 10.76 -9.02 -6.09
CA ARG A 52 11.60 -9.99 -5.39
C ARG A 52 12.25 -9.34 -4.17
N TYR A 53 12.40 -10.11 -3.13
CA TYR A 53 13.26 -9.77 -2.01
C TYR A 53 14.74 -9.89 -2.38
N SER A 54 15.63 -9.43 -1.51
CA SER A 54 17.08 -9.51 -1.71
C SER A 54 17.61 -10.95 -1.82
N ASN A 55 16.87 -11.93 -1.30
CA ASN A 55 17.19 -13.35 -1.42
C ASN A 55 16.68 -14.00 -2.73
N GLY A 56 15.99 -13.24 -3.57
CA GLY A 56 15.42 -13.71 -4.85
C GLY A 56 14.00 -14.31 -4.73
N GLU A 57 13.46 -14.48 -3.53
CA GLU A 57 12.09 -14.99 -3.36
C GLU A 57 11.05 -13.95 -3.77
N PRO A 58 9.89 -14.39 -4.28
CA PRO A 58 8.77 -13.50 -4.56
C PRO A 58 8.30 -12.76 -3.31
N VAL A 59 7.92 -11.50 -3.47
CA VAL A 59 7.33 -10.72 -2.37
C VAL A 59 6.02 -11.35 -1.91
N LYS A 60 5.88 -11.52 -0.59
CA LYS A 60 4.66 -12.04 0.01
C LYS A 60 3.54 -11.00 -0.06
N VAL A 61 2.44 -11.40 -0.66
CA VAL A 61 1.24 -10.55 -0.80
C VAL A 61 0.04 -11.26 -0.17
N ILE A 62 -0.74 -10.53 0.60
CA ILE A 62 -2.01 -11.02 1.16
C ILE A 62 -3.13 -10.04 0.80
N ILE A 63 -4.34 -10.57 0.65
CA ILE A 63 -5.55 -9.78 0.35
C ILE A 63 -6.49 -9.87 1.54
N ALA A 64 -7.25 -8.82 1.84
CA ALA A 64 -8.36 -8.88 2.79
C ALA A 64 -9.36 -9.98 2.38
N ASP A 65 -10.00 -10.63 3.37
CA ASP A 65 -10.90 -11.76 3.09
C ASP A 65 -12.18 -11.33 2.35
N THR A 66 -12.58 -10.07 2.55
CA THR A 66 -13.75 -9.48 1.92
C THR A 66 -13.43 -8.10 1.38
N THR A 67 -14.29 -7.59 0.51
CA THR A 67 -14.27 -6.16 0.15
C THR A 67 -14.63 -5.31 1.38
N ILE A 68 -14.09 -4.10 1.45
CA ILE A 68 -14.18 -3.19 2.59
C ILE A 68 -15.08 -2.02 2.23
N GLY A 69 -16.30 -2.04 2.69
CA GLY A 69 -17.27 -0.95 2.54
C GLY A 69 -17.96 -0.59 3.86
N ARG A 70 -17.52 -1.17 4.98
CA ARG A 70 -18.07 -0.94 6.32
C ARG A 70 -17.00 -1.06 7.38
N VAL A 71 -17.24 -0.42 8.51
CA VAL A 71 -16.29 -0.36 9.64
C VAL A 71 -15.89 -1.77 10.15
N GLY A 72 -16.85 -2.71 10.24
CA GLY A 72 -16.55 -4.07 10.68
C GLY A 72 -15.60 -4.82 9.73
N GLU A 73 -15.75 -4.62 8.42
CA GLU A 73 -14.88 -5.22 7.39
C GLU A 73 -13.48 -4.58 7.44
N ALA A 74 -13.40 -3.26 7.65
CA ALA A 74 -12.14 -2.57 7.84
C ALA A 74 -11.40 -3.06 9.09
N ALA A 75 -12.10 -3.27 10.19
CA ALA A 75 -11.53 -3.80 11.43
C ALA A 75 -11.01 -5.24 11.24
N ALA A 76 -11.78 -6.10 10.57
CA ALA A 76 -11.36 -7.47 10.26
C ALA A 76 -10.11 -7.50 9.36
N CYS A 77 -10.06 -6.63 8.35
CA CYS A 77 -8.87 -6.46 7.50
C CYS A 77 -7.65 -6.02 8.31
N ALA A 78 -7.80 -5.00 9.16
CA ALA A 78 -6.72 -4.49 10.01
C ALA A 78 -6.20 -5.57 10.96
N ASP A 79 -7.08 -6.38 11.56
CA ASP A 79 -6.71 -7.48 12.44
C ASP A 79 -5.96 -8.60 11.69
N LYS A 80 -6.42 -8.97 10.50
CA LYS A 80 -5.73 -9.92 9.63
C LYS A 80 -4.33 -9.43 9.27
N PHE A 81 -4.21 -8.17 8.84
CA PHE A 81 -2.94 -7.60 8.40
C PHE A 81 -1.94 -7.48 9.55
N ARG A 82 -2.40 -7.05 10.72
CA ARG A 82 -1.56 -7.01 11.92
C ARG A 82 -1.02 -8.39 12.29
N LYS A 83 -1.87 -9.44 12.27
CA LYS A 83 -1.46 -10.83 12.54
C LYS A 83 -0.46 -11.37 11.52
N ALA A 84 -0.57 -10.92 10.29
CA ALA A 84 0.32 -11.34 9.21
C ALA A 84 1.59 -10.48 9.08
N GLY A 85 1.77 -9.46 9.92
CA GLY A 85 2.92 -8.57 9.89
C GLY A 85 3.01 -7.73 8.62
N VAL A 86 1.87 -7.18 8.15
CA VAL A 86 1.85 -6.31 6.97
C VAL A 86 2.55 -5.00 7.26
N ASP A 87 3.51 -4.63 6.42
CA ASP A 87 4.27 -3.38 6.49
C ASP A 87 3.86 -2.37 5.41
N ILE A 88 3.27 -2.88 4.33
CA ILE A 88 2.92 -2.11 3.14
C ILE A 88 1.46 -2.39 2.80
N THR A 89 0.67 -1.36 2.55
CA THR A 89 -0.71 -1.56 2.10
C THR A 89 -0.93 -0.94 0.72
N LEU A 90 -1.69 -1.64 -0.11
CA LEU A 90 -2.28 -1.10 -1.32
C LEU A 90 -3.80 -1.14 -1.17
N THR A 91 -4.42 0.02 -1.11
CA THR A 91 -5.87 0.14 -1.23
C THR A 91 -6.24 0.21 -2.71
N VAL A 92 -7.14 -0.65 -3.16
CA VAL A 92 -7.69 -0.61 -4.52
C VAL A 92 -9.15 -0.21 -4.45
N THR A 93 -9.58 0.71 -5.32
CA THR A 93 -10.96 1.19 -5.34
C THR A 93 -11.48 1.38 -6.76
N PRO A 94 -12.56 0.66 -7.15
CA PRO A 94 -13.17 0.81 -8.46
C PRO A 94 -14.08 2.04 -8.56
N CYS A 95 -14.52 2.59 -7.43
CA CYS A 95 -15.59 3.58 -7.39
C CYS A 95 -15.42 4.56 -6.23
N TRP A 96 -16.35 5.49 -6.12
CA TRP A 96 -16.52 6.30 -4.92
C TRP A 96 -16.86 5.42 -3.71
N CYS A 97 -16.15 5.61 -2.63
CA CYS A 97 -16.37 4.93 -1.35
C CYS A 97 -16.69 5.95 -0.24
N TYR A 98 -17.01 5.49 0.93
CA TYR A 98 -17.39 6.35 2.05
C TYR A 98 -16.63 5.98 3.33
N GLY A 99 -16.45 6.98 4.16
CA GLY A 99 -16.00 6.82 5.53
C GLY A 99 -14.53 6.51 5.72
N ALA A 100 -14.15 6.46 6.97
CA ALA A 100 -12.77 6.16 7.39
C ALA A 100 -12.38 4.69 7.12
N GLU A 101 -13.36 3.81 6.94
CA GLU A 101 -13.15 2.39 6.62
C GLU A 101 -12.39 2.17 5.32
N THR A 102 -12.42 3.13 4.40
CA THR A 102 -11.67 3.05 3.16
C THR A 102 -10.20 3.41 3.31
N MET A 103 -9.82 3.98 4.45
CA MET A 103 -8.45 4.38 4.75
C MET A 103 -7.70 3.29 5.51
N ASP A 104 -6.43 3.17 5.23
CA ASP A 104 -5.52 2.48 6.15
C ASP A 104 -5.07 3.45 7.24
N MET A 105 -5.56 3.24 8.45
CA MET A 105 -5.30 4.10 9.60
C MET A 105 -4.04 3.70 10.39
N ASP A 106 -3.36 2.63 10.04
CA ASP A 106 -2.13 2.23 10.73
C ASP A 106 -0.99 3.23 10.40
N PRO A 107 -0.43 3.94 11.38
CA PRO A 107 0.64 4.92 11.14
C PRO A 107 1.96 4.28 10.67
N LYS A 108 2.11 2.97 10.84
CA LYS A 108 3.36 2.25 10.55
C LYS A 108 3.43 1.70 9.14
N THR A 109 2.30 1.50 8.47
CA THR A 109 2.30 0.96 7.11
C THR A 109 2.67 2.02 6.06
N ILE A 110 3.35 1.59 5.00
CA ILE A 110 3.58 2.39 3.80
C ILE A 110 2.38 2.21 2.88
N LYS A 111 1.71 3.31 2.50
CA LYS A 111 0.39 3.27 1.88
C LYS A 111 0.42 3.69 0.42
N GLY A 112 -0.13 2.84 -0.44
CA GLY A 112 -0.52 3.18 -1.80
C GLY A 112 -2.04 3.10 -1.96
N VAL A 113 -2.58 3.89 -2.87
CA VAL A 113 -4.00 3.86 -3.24
C VAL A 113 -4.11 3.84 -4.75
N TRP A 114 -4.71 2.80 -5.29
CA TRP A 114 -5.01 2.70 -6.71
C TRP A 114 -6.49 2.93 -6.96
N GLY A 115 -6.80 4.06 -7.62
CA GLY A 115 -8.14 4.39 -8.08
C GLY A 115 -8.33 3.99 -9.54
N PHE A 116 -9.34 3.18 -9.83
CA PHE A 116 -9.73 2.80 -11.18
C PHE A 116 -10.22 4.02 -11.97
N ASN A 117 -9.64 4.27 -13.13
CA ASN A 117 -10.02 5.38 -14.00
C ASN A 117 -11.11 4.91 -14.97
N GLY A 118 -12.33 4.69 -14.44
CA GLY A 118 -13.45 4.15 -15.20
C GLY A 118 -14.44 5.22 -15.69
N THR A 119 -15.13 4.90 -16.79
CA THR A 119 -16.15 5.77 -17.41
C THR A 119 -17.34 6.03 -16.50
N GLU A 120 -17.85 5.01 -15.80
CA GLU A 120 -19.10 5.11 -15.06
C GLU A 120 -18.93 5.29 -13.55
N ARG A 121 -17.78 4.88 -13.01
CA ARG A 121 -17.54 4.79 -11.56
C ARG A 121 -16.15 5.29 -11.25
N PRO A 122 -16.03 6.54 -10.81
CA PRO A 122 -14.74 7.22 -10.75
C PRO A 122 -13.96 6.88 -9.49
N GLY A 123 -13.34 5.72 -9.42
CA GLY A 123 -12.36 5.38 -8.40
C GLY A 123 -11.20 6.37 -8.39
N ALA A 124 -10.77 6.83 -9.55
CA ALA A 124 -9.73 7.86 -9.67
C ALA A 124 -10.16 9.22 -9.07
N VAL A 125 -11.44 9.59 -9.17
CA VAL A 125 -11.97 10.79 -8.51
C VAL A 125 -11.99 10.62 -6.99
N TYR A 126 -12.39 9.45 -6.51
CA TYR A 126 -12.36 9.16 -5.08
C TYR A 126 -10.92 9.17 -4.53
N LEU A 127 -9.95 8.78 -5.33
CA LEU A 127 -8.52 8.81 -4.99
C LEU A 127 -8.07 10.18 -4.46
N ALA A 128 -8.48 11.28 -5.11
CA ALA A 128 -8.13 12.63 -4.67
C ALA A 128 -8.66 12.91 -3.26
N SER A 129 -9.91 12.50 -2.98
CA SER A 129 -10.53 12.67 -1.65
C SER A 129 -9.83 11.86 -0.57
N VAL A 130 -9.52 10.59 -0.83
CA VAL A 130 -8.87 9.73 0.17
C VAL A 130 -7.43 10.17 0.44
N LEU A 131 -6.69 10.62 -0.57
CA LEU A 131 -5.35 11.17 -0.38
C LEU A 131 -5.36 12.46 0.47
N ALA A 132 -6.31 13.37 0.20
CA ALA A 132 -6.49 14.56 1.01
C ALA A 132 -6.81 14.21 2.47
N THR A 133 -7.66 13.22 2.69
CA THR A 133 -8.01 12.76 4.05
C THR A 133 -6.82 12.10 4.76
N HIS A 134 -6.02 11.31 4.05
CA HIS A 134 -4.77 10.78 4.58
C HIS A 134 -3.81 11.91 5.00
N ALA A 135 -3.64 12.91 4.14
CA ALA A 135 -2.78 14.05 4.43
C ALA A 135 -3.23 14.84 5.67
N GLN A 136 -4.54 15.08 5.83
CA GLN A 136 -5.10 15.73 7.01
C GLN A 136 -4.82 14.99 8.33
N LYS A 137 -4.67 13.68 8.26
CA LYS A 137 -4.40 12.83 9.43
C LYS A 137 -2.91 12.56 9.66
N GLY A 138 -2.03 13.15 8.86
CA GLY A 138 -0.59 12.91 8.96
C GLY A 138 -0.19 11.49 8.55
N LEU A 139 -0.98 10.83 7.72
CA LEU A 139 -0.77 9.47 7.24
C LEU A 139 -0.51 9.49 5.72
N PRO A 140 0.70 9.84 5.26
CA PRO A 140 0.95 10.00 3.84
C PRO A 140 0.65 8.74 3.04
N ALA A 141 0.03 8.90 1.88
CA ALA A 141 -0.29 7.83 0.95
C ALA A 141 0.05 8.26 -0.49
N PHE A 142 0.40 7.27 -1.32
CA PHE A 142 0.78 7.49 -2.72
C PHE A 142 -0.38 7.12 -3.64
N GLY A 143 -0.78 8.06 -4.52
CA GLY A 143 -1.86 7.87 -5.46
C GLY A 143 -1.41 7.23 -6.77
N ILE A 144 -2.20 6.28 -7.26
CA ILE A 144 -1.97 5.57 -8.53
C ILE A 144 -3.28 5.54 -9.31
N TYR A 145 -3.23 5.94 -10.57
CA TYR A 145 -4.37 5.84 -11.50
C TYR A 145 -3.86 5.79 -12.94
N GLY A 146 -4.69 5.31 -13.86
CA GLY A 146 -4.38 5.22 -15.28
C GLY A 146 -4.51 6.55 -16.00
N HIS A 147 -3.69 6.75 -17.05
CA HIS A 147 -3.79 7.90 -17.94
C HIS A 147 -5.09 7.86 -18.76
N ASP A 148 -5.39 6.70 -19.32
CA ASP A 148 -6.56 6.51 -20.16
C ASP A 148 -7.77 6.07 -19.31
N VAL A 149 -8.96 6.40 -19.83
CA VAL A 149 -10.22 5.99 -19.23
C VAL A 149 -10.53 4.57 -19.69
N GLN A 150 -10.83 3.70 -18.73
CA GLN A 150 -11.17 2.30 -18.97
C GLN A 150 -12.69 2.09 -18.92
N ASP A 151 -13.18 1.13 -19.69
CA ASP A 151 -14.56 0.67 -19.53
C ASP A 151 -14.71 -0.15 -18.24
N MET A 152 -15.91 -0.13 -17.66
CA MET A 152 -16.18 -0.76 -16.36
C MET A 152 -15.86 -2.26 -16.33
N ASP A 153 -16.00 -2.93 -17.46
CA ASP A 153 -15.78 -4.38 -17.57
C ASP A 153 -14.31 -4.76 -17.84
N GLU A 154 -13.44 -3.79 -18.04
CA GLU A 154 -12.01 -4.05 -18.22
C GLU A 154 -11.37 -4.51 -16.92
N THR A 155 -10.73 -5.67 -16.97
CA THR A 155 -10.08 -6.31 -15.82
C THR A 155 -8.55 -6.27 -15.87
N GLU A 156 -8.00 -5.90 -17.01
CA GLU A 156 -6.56 -5.80 -17.20
C GLU A 156 -6.01 -4.52 -16.58
N ILE A 157 -4.82 -4.62 -16.02
CA ILE A 157 -4.11 -3.46 -15.50
C ILE A 157 -3.41 -2.76 -16.69
N PRO A 158 -3.73 -1.47 -16.99
CA PRO A 158 -3.01 -0.72 -18.02
C PRO A 158 -1.52 -0.67 -17.75
N GLU A 159 -0.72 -0.60 -18.80
CA GLU A 159 0.74 -0.64 -18.70
C GLU A 159 1.29 0.47 -17.80
N ASP A 160 0.78 1.70 -17.93
CA ASP A 160 1.20 2.83 -17.10
C ASP A 160 0.82 2.66 -15.63
N VAL A 161 -0.31 2.00 -15.34
CA VAL A 161 -0.72 1.65 -13.97
C VAL A 161 0.18 0.55 -13.42
N ALA A 162 0.46 -0.49 -14.21
CA ALA A 162 1.36 -1.56 -13.81
C ALA A 162 2.75 -1.03 -13.46
N GLU A 163 3.29 -0.11 -14.28
CA GLU A 163 4.58 0.55 -14.00
C GLU A 163 4.53 1.32 -12.68
N LYS A 164 3.48 2.12 -12.44
CA LYS A 164 3.30 2.90 -11.20
C LYS A 164 3.17 2.00 -9.97
N LEU A 165 2.38 0.92 -10.07
CA LEU A 165 2.24 -0.09 -9.02
C LEU A 165 3.58 -0.75 -8.68
N LEU A 166 4.33 -1.18 -9.69
CA LEU A 166 5.64 -1.80 -9.49
C LEU A 166 6.67 -0.83 -8.93
N ARG A 167 6.64 0.44 -9.35
CA ARG A 167 7.49 1.50 -8.78
C ARG A 167 7.19 1.71 -7.30
N PHE A 168 5.90 1.84 -6.95
CA PHE A 168 5.47 1.91 -5.56
C PHE A 168 5.92 0.68 -4.77
N GLY A 169 5.63 -0.52 -5.27
CA GLY A 169 5.97 -1.77 -4.59
C GLY A 169 7.47 -1.92 -4.31
N ARG A 170 8.33 -1.61 -5.31
CA ARG A 170 9.80 -1.64 -5.12
C ARG A 170 10.27 -0.66 -4.05
N ALA A 171 9.81 0.59 -4.12
CA ALA A 171 10.17 1.60 -3.14
C ALA A 171 9.68 1.24 -1.74
N ALA A 172 8.44 0.80 -1.62
CA ALA A 172 7.85 0.41 -0.35
C ALA A 172 8.55 -0.79 0.29
N VAL A 173 8.87 -1.83 -0.49
CA VAL A 173 9.65 -2.99 -0.02
C VAL A 173 11.04 -2.57 0.46
N ALA A 174 11.71 -1.68 -0.27
CA ALA A 174 13.03 -1.18 0.12
C ALA A 174 12.96 -0.43 1.47
N VAL A 175 12.04 0.52 1.60
CA VAL A 175 11.87 1.31 2.84
C VAL A 175 11.46 0.42 4.02
N ALA A 176 10.49 -0.48 3.82
CA ALA A 176 10.06 -1.39 4.87
C ALA A 176 11.18 -2.36 5.30
N THR A 177 12.05 -2.76 4.37
CA THR A 177 13.21 -3.60 4.68
C THR A 177 14.26 -2.87 5.52
N MET A 178 14.40 -1.55 5.38
CA MET A 178 15.35 -0.76 6.17
C MET A 178 14.92 -0.60 7.64
N ARG A 179 13.62 -0.55 7.90
CA ARG A 179 13.10 -0.33 9.27
C ARG A 179 13.61 -1.36 10.27
N GLY A 180 14.05 -0.86 11.42
CA GLY A 180 14.59 -1.67 12.52
C GLY A 180 16.01 -2.22 12.29
N LYS A 181 16.67 -1.80 11.19
CA LYS A 181 18.09 -2.14 10.92
C LYS A 181 19.01 -1.04 11.40
N SER A 182 20.30 -1.36 11.45
CA SER A 182 21.34 -0.38 11.78
C SER A 182 22.01 0.15 10.52
N TYR A 183 22.34 1.42 10.54
CA TYR A 183 23.25 2.06 9.60
C TYR A 183 24.63 2.13 10.23
N LEU A 184 25.57 1.35 9.72
CA LEU A 184 26.94 1.34 10.24
C LEU A 184 27.72 2.53 9.68
N GLN A 185 28.19 3.41 10.56
CA GLN A 185 29.08 4.50 10.22
C GLN A 185 30.53 4.13 10.59
N ILE A 186 31.39 4.07 9.60
CA ILE A 186 32.82 3.86 9.81
C ILE A 186 33.54 5.19 9.58
N GLY A 187 34.11 5.75 10.64
CA GLY A 187 34.72 7.08 10.62
C GLY A 187 33.77 8.19 11.08
N SER A 188 34.22 9.41 10.97
CA SER A 188 33.51 10.60 11.41
C SER A 188 33.68 11.75 10.41
N ILE A 189 33.56 12.99 10.86
CA ILE A 189 33.70 14.16 10.00
C ILE A 189 35.06 14.17 9.32
N CYS A 190 35.05 14.21 7.98
CA CYS A 190 36.27 14.36 7.19
C CYS A 190 36.52 15.84 6.90
N MET A 191 37.58 16.41 7.45
CA MET A 191 38.05 17.81 7.21
C MET A 191 36.94 18.88 7.34
N GLY A 192 35.94 18.67 8.14
CA GLY A 192 34.83 19.59 8.33
C GLY A 192 33.85 19.68 7.15
N ILE A 193 33.88 18.74 6.22
CA ILE A 193 32.99 18.71 5.07
C ILE A 193 31.58 18.30 5.54
N GLY A 194 30.60 19.19 5.35
CA GLY A 194 29.21 18.97 5.79
C GLY A 194 28.58 17.71 5.27
N GLY A 195 28.90 17.28 4.05
CA GLY A 195 28.39 16.03 3.45
C GLY A 195 28.90 14.74 4.09
N SER A 196 29.91 14.81 4.98
CA SER A 196 30.38 13.67 5.76
C SER A 196 29.70 13.55 7.14
N ILE A 197 28.83 14.49 7.48
CA ILE A 197 28.10 14.52 8.74
C ILE A 197 26.80 13.76 8.54
N ILE A 198 26.57 12.75 9.36
CA ILE A 198 25.31 12.01 9.41
C ILE A 198 24.55 12.50 10.64
N ASP A 199 23.29 12.89 10.42
CA ASP A 199 22.36 13.18 11.51
C ASP A 199 21.62 11.87 11.90
N PRO A 200 21.94 11.29 13.08
CA PRO A 200 21.27 10.08 13.54
C PRO A 200 19.75 10.22 13.67
N ALA A 201 19.28 11.40 14.09
CA ALA A 201 17.85 11.66 14.25
C ALA A 201 17.12 11.63 12.91
N PHE A 202 17.73 12.15 11.83
CA PHE A 202 17.19 12.05 10.49
C PHE A 202 17.09 10.57 10.02
N ILE A 203 18.14 9.79 10.24
CA ILE A 203 18.16 8.37 9.85
C ILE A 203 17.09 7.58 10.61
N GLU A 204 16.90 7.85 11.90
CA GLU A 204 15.87 7.21 12.72
C GLU A 204 14.46 7.63 12.28
N GLU A 205 14.21 8.92 12.12
CA GLU A 205 12.90 9.46 11.81
C GLU A 205 12.41 9.05 10.41
N TYR A 206 13.25 9.21 9.40
CA TYR A 206 12.83 8.99 8.00
C TYR A 206 13.04 7.57 7.49
N LEU A 207 14.04 6.87 7.98
CA LEU A 207 14.37 5.52 7.52
C LEU A 207 14.04 4.43 8.54
N GLY A 208 13.73 4.81 9.78
CA GLY A 208 13.48 3.86 10.87
C GLY A 208 14.71 3.03 11.24
N MET A 209 15.90 3.55 10.97
CA MET A 209 17.18 2.91 11.26
C MET A 209 17.91 3.67 12.35
N ARG A 210 18.73 2.98 13.13
CA ARG A 210 19.66 3.66 14.04
C ARG A 210 21.07 3.69 13.44
N VAL A 211 21.85 4.67 13.84
CA VAL A 211 23.25 4.81 13.45
C VAL A 211 24.14 4.14 14.51
N GLU A 212 25.05 3.29 14.09
CA GLU A 212 26.05 2.60 14.92
C GLU A 212 27.47 2.86 14.44
#